data_31392e21bb406f8a6a9c40117ca33a47
#
_entry.id   31392e21bb406f8a6a9c40117ca33a47
#
_cell.length_a   1.000
_cell.length_b   1.000
_cell.length_c   1.000
_cell.angle_alpha   90.00
_cell.angle_beta   90.00
_cell.angle_gamma   90.00
#
_symmetry.space_group_name_H-M   'P 1'
#
loop_
_entity.id
_entity.type
_entity.pdbx_description
1 polymer ?
#
loop_
_entity_poly.entity_id
_entity_poly.type
_entity_poly.pdbx_seq_one_letter_code
_entity_poly.pdbx_strand_id
1 'polypeptide(L)'
;MAEPRLERPLSPHLGIYRFSITMAMSIVHRITGAALYFGTLLLVWWLLAASSSAKQFDLVSAFFASWFGQLVLFGYSWTLLHHMLGGIRHLFWDMLYGLERSEREWMSRATLFGSVALTILVWLLTYFFTGGLRS
;
A
#
# COMPACT_ATOMS: atom_id res chain seq x y z
N MET A 1 35.19 46.58 14.70
CA MET A 1 35.74 45.48 13.86
C MET A 1 34.56 44.61 13.43
N ALA A 2 34.26 44.51 12.14
CA ALA A 2 33.19 43.61 11.67
C ALA A 2 33.68 42.15 11.76
N GLU A 3 32.92 41.32 12.41
CA GLU A 3 33.23 39.88 12.42
C GLU A 3 33.25 39.33 10.98
N PRO A 4 34.23 38.47 10.63
CA PRO A 4 34.27 37.86 9.32
C PRO A 4 33.00 37.00 9.14
N ARG A 5 32.14 37.37 8.19
CA ARG A 5 31.01 36.56 7.78
C ARG A 5 31.55 35.24 7.23
N LEU A 6 31.44 34.18 7.99
CA LEU A 6 31.69 32.83 7.52
C LEU A 6 30.77 32.57 6.31
N GLU A 7 31.32 32.42 5.14
CA GLU A 7 30.57 31.96 3.96
C GLU A 7 30.08 30.54 4.21
N ARG A 8 28.82 30.42 4.51
CA ARG A 8 28.18 29.08 4.69
C ARG A 8 28.01 28.48 3.31
N PRO A 9 28.34 27.18 3.13
CA PRO A 9 28.10 26.53 1.86
C PRO A 9 26.58 26.53 1.56
N LEU A 10 26.24 26.91 0.34
CA LEU A 10 24.86 26.87 -0.15
C LEU A 10 24.42 25.44 -0.29
N SER A 11 23.18 25.15 0.15
CA SER A 11 22.55 23.87 -0.13
C SER A 11 22.47 23.67 -1.65
N PRO A 12 22.86 22.48 -2.17
CA PRO A 12 22.81 22.20 -3.60
C PRO A 12 21.39 22.15 -4.19
N HIS A 13 20.36 22.37 -3.37
CA HIS A 13 18.94 22.44 -3.76
C HIS A 13 18.43 21.20 -4.50
N LEU A 14 17.31 21.36 -5.21
CA LEU A 14 16.69 20.31 -6.02
C LEU A 14 17.50 19.91 -7.26
N GLY A 15 18.50 20.71 -7.68
CA GLY A 15 19.29 20.45 -8.88
C GLY A 15 20.14 19.19 -8.84
N ILE A 16 20.49 18.71 -7.64
CA ILE A 16 21.25 17.46 -7.47
C ILE A 16 20.42 16.33 -6.88
N TYR A 17 19.14 16.59 -6.62
CA TYR A 17 18.21 15.60 -6.06
C TYR A 17 17.94 14.50 -7.08
N ARG A 18 18.32 13.27 -6.73
CA ARG A 18 17.99 12.07 -7.52
C ARG A 18 16.92 11.28 -6.80
N PHE A 19 15.75 11.18 -7.41
CA PHE A 19 14.64 10.39 -6.89
C PHE A 19 15.01 8.91 -6.90
N SER A 20 15.05 8.28 -5.74
CA SER A 20 15.40 6.87 -5.58
C SER A 20 14.15 6.01 -5.40
N ILE A 21 14.26 4.71 -5.68
CA ILE A 21 13.17 3.75 -5.45
C ILE A 21 12.75 3.69 -3.98
N THR A 22 13.70 3.83 -3.06
CA THR A 22 13.40 3.86 -1.61
C THR A 22 12.55 5.06 -1.22
N MET A 23 12.77 6.21 -1.85
CA MET A 23 11.94 7.40 -1.65
C MET A 23 10.53 7.19 -2.22
N ALA A 24 10.42 6.63 -3.43
CA ALA A 24 9.14 6.26 -4.02
C ALA A 24 8.36 5.32 -3.11
N MET A 25 8.99 4.26 -2.61
CA MET A 25 8.36 3.29 -1.73
C MET A 25 7.94 3.89 -0.38
N SER A 26 8.69 4.87 0.15
CA SER A 26 8.27 5.61 1.35
C SER A 26 6.99 6.42 1.11
N ILE A 27 6.86 7.06 -0.04
CA ILE A 27 5.65 7.82 -0.42
C ILE A 27 4.47 6.85 -0.62
N VAL A 28 4.67 5.78 -1.38
CA VAL A 28 3.63 4.76 -1.63
C VAL A 28 3.16 4.13 -0.32
N HIS A 29 4.08 3.84 0.61
CA HIS A 29 3.70 3.28 1.92
C HIS A 29 2.81 4.24 2.73
N ARG A 30 3.06 5.55 2.69
CA ARG A 30 2.20 6.55 3.34
C ARG A 30 0.84 6.66 2.65
N ILE A 31 0.82 6.67 1.32
CA ILE A 31 -0.45 6.71 0.54
C ILE A 31 -1.27 5.45 0.83
N THR A 32 -0.66 4.28 0.83
CA THR A 32 -1.37 3.03 1.15
C THR A 32 -1.86 3.01 2.59
N GLY A 33 -1.12 3.55 3.56
CA GLY A 33 -1.59 3.70 4.94
C GLY A 33 -2.84 4.60 5.03
N ALA A 34 -2.84 5.74 4.35
CA ALA A 34 -4.01 6.60 4.28
C ALA A 34 -5.20 5.92 3.57
N ALA A 35 -4.93 5.21 2.46
CA ALA A 35 -5.96 4.47 1.74
C ALA A 35 -6.58 3.34 2.59
N LEU A 36 -5.80 2.66 3.42
CA LEU A 36 -6.31 1.67 4.38
C LEU A 36 -7.21 2.31 5.43
N TYR A 37 -6.84 3.48 5.94
CA TYR A 37 -7.67 4.20 6.89
C TYR A 37 -9.06 4.50 6.32
N PHE A 38 -9.14 5.03 5.10
CA PHE A 38 -10.42 5.26 4.45
C PHE A 38 -11.12 3.96 4.04
N GLY A 39 -10.35 2.94 3.62
CA GLY A 39 -10.89 1.66 3.22
C GLY A 39 -11.52 0.87 4.37
N THR A 40 -11.13 1.11 5.63
CA THR A 40 -11.83 0.53 6.78
C THR A 40 -13.30 0.94 6.85
N LEU A 41 -13.68 2.11 6.31
CA LEU A 41 -15.08 2.53 6.23
C LEU A 41 -15.91 1.58 5.35
N LEU A 42 -15.32 1.07 4.27
CA LEU A 42 -15.98 0.09 3.40
C LEU A 42 -16.21 -1.24 4.13
N LEU A 43 -15.20 -1.68 4.89
CA LEU A 43 -15.33 -2.88 5.73
C LEU A 43 -16.40 -2.70 6.80
N VAL A 44 -16.40 -1.56 7.50
CA VAL A 44 -17.41 -1.24 8.51
C VAL A 44 -18.81 -1.20 7.89
N TRP A 45 -18.96 -0.59 6.73
CA TRP A 45 -20.21 -0.55 6.00
C TRP A 45 -20.73 -1.96 5.66
N TRP A 46 -19.86 -2.84 5.18
CA TRP A 46 -20.20 -4.23 4.89
C TRP A 46 -20.61 -4.99 6.17
N LEU A 47 -19.86 -4.85 7.28
CA LEU A 47 -20.17 -5.48 8.56
C LEU A 47 -21.50 -4.98 9.14
N LEU A 48 -21.76 -3.69 9.08
CA LEU A 48 -23.04 -3.12 9.52
C LEU A 48 -24.21 -3.63 8.68
N ALA A 49 -24.04 -3.74 7.36
CA ALA A 49 -25.05 -4.31 6.50
C ALA A 49 -25.31 -5.78 6.83
N ALA A 50 -24.25 -6.58 7.05
CA ALA A 50 -24.36 -7.98 7.42
C ALA A 50 -25.07 -8.21 8.78
N SER A 51 -24.92 -7.26 9.71
CA SER A 51 -25.54 -7.34 11.05
C SER A 51 -26.96 -6.75 11.12
N SER A 52 -27.41 -6.02 10.09
CA SER A 52 -28.68 -5.28 10.16
C SER A 52 -29.85 -6.03 9.52
N SER A 53 -29.84 -6.30 8.22
CA SER A 53 -30.91 -7.01 7.54
C SER A 53 -30.42 -7.62 6.21
N ALA A 54 -31.11 -8.70 5.77
CA ALA A 54 -30.83 -9.33 4.48
C ALA A 54 -30.88 -8.32 3.32
N LYS A 55 -31.87 -7.41 3.32
CA LYS A 55 -32.01 -6.40 2.27
C LYS A 55 -30.80 -5.45 2.18
N GLN A 56 -30.26 -5.03 3.33
CA GLN A 56 -29.06 -4.17 3.35
C GLN A 56 -27.80 -4.95 2.94
N PHE A 57 -27.68 -6.18 3.39
CA PHE A 57 -26.61 -7.06 2.99
C PHE A 57 -26.59 -7.29 1.47
N ASP A 58 -27.75 -7.59 0.88
CA ASP A 58 -27.89 -7.78 -0.57
C ASP A 58 -27.48 -6.52 -1.37
N LEU A 59 -27.89 -5.33 -0.87
CA LEU A 59 -27.52 -4.07 -1.52
C LEU A 59 -26.01 -3.83 -1.52
N VAL A 60 -25.36 -4.01 -0.38
CA VAL A 60 -23.90 -3.82 -0.26
C VAL A 60 -23.15 -4.91 -1.02
N SER A 61 -23.63 -6.14 -1.00
CA SER A 61 -23.07 -7.25 -1.76
C SER A 61 -23.18 -7.01 -3.28
N ALA A 62 -24.31 -6.49 -3.75
CA ALA A 62 -24.48 -6.10 -5.15
C ALA A 62 -23.52 -4.98 -5.57
N PHE A 63 -23.26 -3.99 -4.69
CA PHE A 63 -22.25 -2.97 -4.95
C PHE A 63 -20.87 -3.60 -5.13
N PHE A 64 -20.42 -4.44 -4.22
CA PHE A 64 -19.10 -5.10 -4.31
C PHE A 64 -19.04 -6.14 -5.45
N ALA A 65 -20.15 -6.71 -5.87
CA ALA A 65 -20.20 -7.58 -7.05
C ALA A 65 -20.13 -6.83 -8.38
N SER A 66 -20.42 -5.50 -8.40
CA SER A 66 -20.29 -4.69 -9.59
C SER A 66 -18.83 -4.59 -10.07
N TRP A 67 -18.61 -4.29 -11.36
CA TRP A 67 -17.25 -4.10 -11.90
C TRP A 67 -16.46 -3.02 -11.13
N PHE A 68 -17.14 -1.95 -10.72
CA PHE A 68 -16.52 -0.88 -9.94
C PHE A 68 -16.17 -1.35 -8.53
N GLY A 69 -17.07 -2.06 -7.85
CA GLY A 69 -16.82 -2.66 -6.55
C GLY A 69 -15.66 -3.65 -6.58
N GLN A 70 -15.57 -4.47 -7.62
CA GLN A 70 -14.45 -5.39 -7.84
C GLN A 70 -13.12 -4.64 -8.02
N LEU A 71 -13.11 -3.56 -8.78
CA LEU A 71 -11.93 -2.70 -8.94
C LEU A 71 -11.48 -2.10 -7.60
N VAL A 72 -12.44 -1.61 -6.80
CA VAL A 72 -12.18 -1.08 -5.45
C VAL A 72 -11.59 -2.17 -4.55
N LEU A 73 -12.18 -3.37 -4.53
CA LEU A 73 -11.69 -4.50 -3.75
C LEU A 73 -10.27 -4.94 -4.20
N PHE A 74 -10.01 -4.97 -5.49
CA PHE A 74 -8.69 -5.29 -6.03
C PHE A 74 -7.65 -4.27 -5.57
N GLY A 75 -7.95 -2.98 -5.73
CA GLY A 75 -7.08 -1.90 -5.28
C GLY A 75 -6.84 -1.92 -3.77
N TYR A 76 -7.89 -2.20 -2.98
CA TYR A 76 -7.77 -2.32 -1.53
C TYR A 76 -6.94 -3.55 -1.12
N SER A 77 -7.10 -4.67 -1.79
CA SER A 77 -6.28 -5.88 -1.56
C SER A 77 -4.80 -5.60 -1.81
N TRP A 78 -4.48 -4.94 -2.93
CA TRP A 78 -3.10 -4.54 -3.21
C TRP A 78 -2.57 -3.55 -2.16
N THR A 79 -3.37 -2.57 -1.79
CA THR A 79 -3.02 -1.58 -0.76
C THR A 79 -2.67 -2.26 0.56
N LEU A 80 -3.48 -3.23 0.99
CA LEU A 80 -3.26 -4.00 2.21
C LEU A 80 -1.96 -4.79 2.15
N LEU A 81 -1.76 -5.55 1.08
CA LEU A 81 -0.59 -6.41 0.92
C LEU A 81 0.69 -5.59 0.76
N HIS A 82 0.63 -4.47 0.02
CA HIS A 82 1.76 -3.56 -0.14
C HIS A 82 2.15 -2.90 1.19
N HIS A 83 1.17 -2.42 1.93
CA HIS A 83 1.40 -1.79 3.24
C HIS A 83 1.94 -2.79 4.25
N MET A 84 1.41 -3.99 4.29
CA MET A 84 1.89 -5.09 5.13
C MET A 84 3.36 -5.43 4.83
N LEU A 85 3.71 -5.66 3.56
CA LEU A 85 5.10 -5.95 3.17
C LEU A 85 6.04 -4.77 3.46
N GLY A 86 5.56 -3.53 3.30
CA GLY A 86 6.27 -2.34 3.71
C GLY A 86 6.52 -2.31 5.22
N GLY A 87 5.53 -2.65 6.03
CA GLY A 87 5.65 -2.78 7.47
C GLY A 87 6.67 -3.86 7.88
N ILE A 88 6.63 -5.03 7.26
CA ILE A 88 7.61 -6.11 7.48
C ILE A 88 9.03 -5.62 7.16
N ARG A 89 9.21 -4.87 6.06
CA ARG A 89 10.51 -4.27 5.74
C ARG A 89 10.99 -3.30 6.83
N HIS A 90 10.10 -2.50 7.41
CA HIS A 90 10.47 -1.63 8.53
C HIS A 90 10.89 -2.42 9.77
N LEU A 91 10.24 -3.55 10.08
CA LEU A 91 10.68 -4.43 11.17
C LEU A 91 12.10 -4.98 10.97
N PHE A 92 12.49 -5.32 9.72
CA PHE A 92 13.87 -5.70 9.43
C PHE A 92 14.85 -4.57 9.71
N TRP A 93 14.52 -3.34 9.34
CA TRP A 93 15.37 -2.18 9.61
C TRP A 93 15.47 -1.85 11.10
N ASP A 94 14.39 -2.03 11.86
CA ASP A 94 14.39 -1.87 13.31
C ASP A 94 15.30 -2.90 13.99
N MET A 95 15.48 -4.07 13.38
CA MET A 95 16.44 -5.08 13.81
C MET A 95 17.85 -4.87 13.23
N LEU A 96 18.11 -3.73 12.61
CA LEU A 96 19.38 -3.34 11.97
C LEU A 96 19.80 -4.22 10.79
N TYR A 97 18.87 -4.93 10.13
CA TYR A 97 19.10 -5.70 8.91
C TYR A 97 18.67 -4.91 7.68
N GLY A 98 19.41 -5.09 6.57
CA GLY A 98 19.02 -4.50 5.28
C GLY A 98 19.27 -2.99 5.21
N LEU A 99 20.25 -2.46 5.94
CA LEU A 99 20.55 -1.02 6.01
C LEU A 99 21.50 -0.54 4.93
N GLU A 100 22.20 -1.42 4.23
CA GLU A 100 23.05 -1.04 3.12
C GLU A 100 22.21 -0.56 1.93
N ARG A 101 22.79 0.31 1.11
CA ARG A 101 22.07 0.92 -0.02
C ARG A 101 21.50 -0.12 -0.99
N SER A 102 22.30 -1.11 -1.34
CA SER A 102 21.91 -2.23 -2.23
C SER A 102 20.77 -3.04 -1.65
N GLU A 103 20.84 -3.36 -0.36
CA GLU A 103 19.81 -4.13 0.36
C GLU A 103 18.48 -3.37 0.44
N ARG A 104 18.54 -2.07 0.78
CA ARG A 104 17.34 -1.22 0.82
C ARG A 104 16.66 -1.12 -0.55
N GLU A 105 17.43 -1.00 -1.63
CA GLU A 105 16.90 -0.96 -2.99
C GLU A 105 16.28 -2.30 -3.36
N TRP A 106 16.93 -3.42 -3.05
CA TRP A 106 16.40 -4.75 -3.31
C TRP A 106 15.11 -5.02 -2.52
N MET A 107 15.10 -4.75 -1.23
CA MET A 107 13.91 -4.90 -0.37
C MET A 107 12.74 -4.02 -0.84
N SER A 108 13.04 -2.84 -1.37
CA SER A 108 12.02 -1.96 -1.95
C SER A 108 11.38 -2.55 -3.20
N ARG A 109 12.20 -3.13 -4.10
CA ARG A 109 11.73 -3.85 -5.29
C ARG A 109 10.95 -5.11 -4.90
N ALA A 110 11.46 -5.88 -3.94
CA ALA A 110 10.77 -7.07 -3.42
C ALA A 110 9.39 -6.72 -2.85
N THR A 111 9.27 -5.62 -2.10
CA THR A 111 7.98 -5.14 -1.60
C THR A 111 7.02 -4.80 -2.75
N LEU A 112 7.49 -4.08 -3.78
CA LEU A 112 6.66 -3.69 -4.91
C LEU A 112 6.17 -4.91 -5.71
N PHE A 113 7.08 -5.72 -6.20
CA PHE A 113 6.74 -6.88 -7.03
C PHE A 113 6.04 -7.97 -6.22
N GLY A 114 6.45 -8.19 -4.97
CA GLY A 114 5.83 -9.14 -4.07
C GLY A 114 4.38 -8.79 -3.76
N SER A 115 4.08 -7.52 -3.51
CA SER A 115 2.69 -7.09 -3.26
C SER A 115 1.78 -7.29 -4.48
N VAL A 116 2.28 -7.00 -5.68
CA VAL A 116 1.52 -7.23 -6.93
C VAL A 116 1.29 -8.73 -7.15
N ALA A 117 2.34 -9.53 -7.03
CA ALA A 117 2.26 -10.98 -7.20
C ALA A 117 1.29 -11.63 -6.19
N LEU A 118 1.37 -11.24 -4.92
CA LEU A 118 0.47 -11.73 -3.88
C LEU A 118 -0.99 -11.30 -4.14
N THR A 119 -1.22 -10.07 -4.58
CA THR A 119 -2.56 -9.61 -4.93
C THR A 119 -3.16 -10.46 -6.05
N ILE A 120 -2.41 -10.67 -7.13
CA ILE A 120 -2.85 -11.49 -8.26
C ILE A 120 -3.10 -12.93 -7.78
N LEU A 121 -2.21 -13.49 -6.98
CA LEU A 121 -2.36 -14.84 -6.44
C LEU A 121 -3.63 -14.99 -5.61
N VAL A 122 -3.89 -14.07 -4.67
CA VAL A 122 -5.11 -14.08 -3.84
C VAL A 122 -6.36 -14.04 -4.70
N TRP A 123 -6.37 -13.17 -5.72
CA TRP A 123 -7.54 -13.05 -6.61
C TRP A 123 -7.73 -14.27 -7.52
N LEU A 124 -6.66 -14.86 -8.01
CA LEU A 124 -6.74 -16.12 -8.77
C LEU A 124 -7.27 -17.26 -7.88
N LEU A 125 -6.74 -17.40 -6.65
CA LEU A 125 -7.23 -18.40 -5.72
C LEU A 125 -8.71 -18.19 -5.38
N THR A 126 -9.11 -16.95 -5.11
CA THR A 126 -10.52 -16.61 -4.89
C THR A 126 -11.38 -17.02 -6.09
N TYR A 127 -10.95 -16.68 -7.31
CA TYR A 127 -11.66 -17.04 -8.53
C TYR A 127 -11.81 -18.55 -8.70
N PHE A 128 -10.75 -19.33 -8.47
CA PHE A 128 -10.79 -20.78 -8.59
C PHE A 128 -11.66 -21.45 -7.52
N PHE A 129 -11.57 -21.03 -6.27
CA PHE A 129 -12.30 -21.65 -5.17
C PHE A 129 -13.77 -21.20 -5.08
N THR A 130 -14.12 -20.02 -5.56
CA THR A 130 -15.52 -19.53 -5.55
C THR A 130 -16.27 -19.80 -6.86
N GLY A 131 -15.63 -20.49 -7.82
CA GLY A 131 -16.25 -20.86 -9.10
C GLY A 131 -16.42 -19.68 -10.05
N GLY A 132 -15.46 -18.75 -10.03
CA GLY A 132 -15.63 -17.46 -10.66
C GLY A 132 -16.65 -16.62 -9.88
N LEU A 133 -16.39 -15.36 -9.67
CA LEU A 133 -17.38 -14.47 -9.05
C LEU A 133 -18.68 -14.67 -9.81
N ARG A 134 -19.62 -15.37 -9.16
CA ARG A 134 -20.85 -15.82 -9.80
C ARG A 134 -21.42 -14.71 -10.68
N SER A 135 -21.32 -14.95 -12.00
CA SER A 135 -21.99 -14.19 -13.04
C SER A 135 -23.48 -14.10 -12.79
#